data_5b9fb2d0ee0ee68aba855e250bd0cd31
#
_entry.id   5b9fb2d0ee0ee68aba855e250bd0cd31
#
_cell.length_a   1.000
_cell.length_b   1.000
_cell.length_c   1.000
_cell.angle_alpha   90.00
_cell.angle_beta   90.00
_cell.angle_gamma   90.00
#
_symmetry.space_group_name_H-M   'P 1'
#
loop_
_entity.id
_entity.type
_entity.pdbx_description
1 polymer ?
#
loop_
_entity_poly.entity_id
_entity_poly.type
_entity_poly.pdbx_seq_one_letter_code
_entity_poly.pdbx_strand_id
1 'polypeptide(L)'
;MKKLLFCISVFSSLIVNSQSINLEEFATGLTSPVEITNANDSRLFVVQQNGIIKIIQPNGTINATNFLNIGTKIIFGGERGLLGLAFHPQYSANGYFFVYYNNPSGNIIVARYSVSSTDPNVADPASEKILLNIPKPFDNHNGGSIHFAPDGKLWIITGDGGSGGDPNNNAQNKNSLLGKMLRIDVDATGPYNIPPDNPFAGAGVDGADEIWAYGLRNAWKFSFDLTTGNAMIADVGQGAIEEINKMPITTAGLNYGWRCYEGNNAYNTAGCAAQSTMTFPVAVYDHSGGKCSITGGYVYRGTQYPSLQGKYFFADYCSTQIGILDSNNAITWTTPYSGNNFSTFGEDYQKGLYVAAVNSGKIFKVTTGTLGTQESSPGTIKVYPNPASKEVFIDGVKDKKATLEIISAEGRKVMETDQIINGKGINISGIPAGVYYINLKSGELKSYSQKLIIK
;
A
#
# COMPACT_ATOMS: atom_id res chain seq x y z
N MET A 1 27.94 -36.04 51.28
CA MET A 1 27.07 -34.85 51.14
C MET A 1 27.13 -34.41 49.67
N LYS A 2 26.14 -34.80 48.82
CA LYS A 2 26.04 -34.40 47.41
C LYS A 2 25.22 -33.13 47.37
N LYS A 3 25.78 -31.99 46.91
CA LYS A 3 25.08 -30.75 46.67
C LYS A 3 24.37 -30.86 45.31
N LEU A 4 23.05 -30.81 45.31
CA LEU A 4 22.19 -30.73 44.14
C LEU A 4 22.13 -29.28 43.70
N LEU A 5 22.70 -28.93 42.56
CA LEU A 5 22.54 -27.61 41.92
C LEU A 5 21.22 -27.62 41.15
N PHE A 6 20.30 -26.78 41.58
CA PHE A 6 19.03 -26.54 40.89
C PHE A 6 19.26 -25.36 39.91
N CYS A 7 19.34 -25.71 38.60
CA CYS A 7 19.32 -24.67 37.55
C CYS A 7 17.87 -24.26 37.30
N ILE A 8 17.51 -23.07 37.72
CA ILE A 8 16.23 -22.44 37.34
C ILE A 8 16.42 -21.85 35.94
N SER A 9 15.87 -22.52 34.94
CA SER A 9 15.74 -21.96 33.59
C SER A 9 14.61 -20.94 33.58
N VAL A 10 14.94 -19.66 33.54
CA VAL A 10 13.98 -18.59 33.30
C VAL A 10 13.57 -18.64 31.83
N PHE A 11 12.43 -19.21 31.52
CA PHE A 11 11.78 -19.06 30.23
C PHE A 11 11.23 -17.64 30.13
N SER A 12 11.98 -16.74 29.51
CA SER A 12 11.48 -15.44 29.07
C SER A 12 10.60 -15.68 27.83
N SER A 13 9.31 -15.78 28.06
CA SER A 13 8.34 -15.75 26.95
C SER A 13 8.39 -14.37 26.33
N LEU A 14 9.06 -14.24 25.18
CA LEU A 14 8.93 -13.11 24.28
C LEU A 14 7.46 -13.09 23.82
N ILE A 15 6.67 -12.19 24.42
CA ILE A 15 5.34 -11.84 23.88
C ILE A 15 5.64 -11.09 22.58
N VAL A 16 5.62 -11.81 21.48
CA VAL A 16 5.56 -11.21 20.14
C VAL A 16 4.18 -10.57 20.04
N ASN A 17 4.10 -9.27 20.33
CA ASN A 17 2.92 -8.49 20.01
C ASN A 17 2.78 -8.48 18.49
N SER A 18 1.94 -9.37 17.96
CA SER A 18 1.45 -9.27 16.59
C SER A 18 0.80 -7.91 16.45
N GLN A 19 1.44 -7.01 15.71
CA GLN A 19 0.91 -5.68 15.47
C GLN A 19 -0.30 -5.83 14.55
N SER A 20 -1.49 -5.78 15.14
CA SER A 20 -2.74 -5.85 14.37
C SER A 20 -2.99 -4.53 13.65
N ILE A 21 -3.18 -4.60 12.35
CA ILE A 21 -3.80 -3.53 11.57
C ILE A 21 -5.30 -3.78 11.46
N ASN A 22 -6.06 -2.70 11.33
CA ASN A 22 -7.48 -2.76 10.99
C ASN A 22 -7.71 -2.14 9.62
N LEU A 23 -8.73 -2.62 8.93
CA LEU A 23 -9.24 -2.02 7.70
C LEU A 23 -10.55 -1.32 8.01
N GLU A 24 -10.54 0.01 7.87
CA GLU A 24 -11.73 0.85 8.01
C GLU A 24 -12.29 1.15 6.61
N GLU A 25 -13.55 0.78 6.36
CA GLU A 25 -14.20 1.07 5.07
C GLU A 25 -14.26 2.57 4.84
N PHE A 26 -13.62 3.04 3.77
CA PHE A 26 -13.53 4.45 3.43
C PHE A 26 -14.47 4.84 2.28
N ALA A 27 -14.57 4.00 1.25
CA ALA A 27 -15.48 4.21 0.12
C ALA A 27 -15.90 2.87 -0.47
N THR A 28 -17.09 2.83 -1.10
CA THR A 28 -17.65 1.64 -1.75
C THR A 28 -18.40 2.01 -3.02
N GLY A 29 -18.64 1.04 -3.90
CA GLY A 29 -19.36 1.26 -5.17
C GLY A 29 -18.46 1.51 -6.38
N LEU A 30 -17.17 1.19 -6.26
CA LEU A 30 -16.24 1.21 -7.39
C LEU A 30 -16.31 -0.10 -8.19
N THR A 31 -15.91 -0.06 -9.46
CA THR A 31 -15.87 -1.24 -10.33
C THR A 31 -14.41 -1.63 -10.58
N SER A 32 -14.00 -2.79 -10.06
CA SER A 32 -12.63 -3.32 -10.24
C SER A 32 -11.53 -2.26 -10.04
N PRO A 33 -11.41 -1.64 -8.84
CA PRO A 33 -10.36 -0.66 -8.55
C PRO A 33 -8.98 -1.35 -8.57
N VAL A 34 -7.98 -0.77 -9.26
CA VAL A 34 -6.65 -1.35 -9.47
C VAL A 34 -5.48 -0.38 -9.21
N GLU A 35 -5.77 0.90 -8.94
CA GLU A 35 -4.77 1.88 -8.52
C GLU A 35 -5.42 2.94 -7.63
N ILE A 36 -4.69 3.41 -6.62
CA ILE A 36 -5.05 4.53 -5.75
C ILE A 36 -3.87 5.48 -5.70
N THR A 37 -4.08 6.74 -6.03
CA THR A 37 -3.05 7.77 -5.94
C THR A 37 -3.64 9.12 -5.56
N ASN A 38 -2.80 10.13 -5.32
CA ASN A 38 -3.20 11.51 -5.06
C ASN A 38 -2.42 12.47 -5.97
N ALA A 39 -2.94 13.67 -6.13
CA ALA A 39 -2.33 14.74 -6.93
C ALA A 39 -1.60 15.78 -6.06
N ASN A 40 -1.05 15.40 -4.91
CA ASN A 40 -0.54 16.25 -3.83
C ASN A 40 -1.60 17.19 -3.24
N ASP A 41 -2.87 16.76 -3.30
CA ASP A 41 -4.00 17.41 -2.64
C ASP A 41 -4.84 16.39 -1.87
N SER A 42 -5.91 16.84 -1.23
CA SER A 42 -6.72 16.01 -0.34
C SER A 42 -7.59 14.97 -1.03
N ARG A 43 -7.67 14.96 -2.36
CA ARG A 43 -8.44 14.00 -3.15
C ARG A 43 -7.66 12.71 -3.33
N LEU A 44 -8.36 11.58 -3.37
CA LEU A 44 -7.84 10.33 -3.90
C LEU A 44 -8.39 10.09 -5.30
N PHE A 45 -7.54 9.61 -6.18
CA PHE A 45 -7.90 9.20 -7.52
C PHE A 45 -7.80 7.69 -7.60
N VAL A 46 -8.89 7.05 -8.02
CA VAL A 46 -8.96 5.58 -8.11
C VAL A 46 -9.19 5.17 -9.55
N VAL A 47 -8.25 4.38 -10.05
CA VAL A 47 -8.33 3.78 -11.37
C VAL A 47 -9.20 2.53 -11.29
N GLN A 48 -10.20 2.45 -12.15
CA GLN A 48 -10.99 1.27 -12.40
C GLN A 48 -10.52 0.61 -13.70
N GLN A 49 -10.37 -0.71 -13.66
CA GLN A 49 -9.80 -1.50 -14.76
C GLN A 49 -10.50 -1.28 -16.10
N ASN A 50 -11.80 -0.93 -16.09
CA ASN A 50 -12.63 -0.68 -17.26
C ASN A 50 -12.40 0.66 -17.95
N GLY A 51 -11.35 1.40 -17.61
CA GLY A 51 -10.98 2.66 -18.27
C GLY A 51 -11.52 3.93 -17.61
N ILE A 52 -12.00 3.84 -16.39
CA ILE A 52 -12.55 4.98 -15.64
C ILE A 52 -11.61 5.36 -14.50
N ILE A 53 -11.41 6.65 -14.29
CA ILE A 53 -10.79 7.20 -13.08
C ILE A 53 -11.85 7.96 -12.30
N LYS A 54 -12.00 7.62 -11.02
CA LYS A 54 -12.89 8.28 -10.06
C LYS A 54 -12.11 9.14 -9.08
N ILE A 55 -12.75 10.18 -8.57
CA ILE A 55 -12.26 10.99 -7.44
C ILE A 55 -13.03 10.59 -6.18
N ILE A 56 -12.32 10.35 -5.10
CA ILE A 56 -12.87 10.20 -3.75
C ILE A 56 -12.45 11.41 -2.93
N GLN A 57 -13.43 12.07 -2.32
CA GLN A 57 -13.22 13.21 -1.44
C GLN A 57 -12.68 12.77 -0.06
N PRO A 58 -12.10 13.67 0.75
CA PRO A 58 -11.54 13.32 2.07
C PRO A 58 -12.53 12.66 3.04
N ASN A 59 -13.83 12.86 2.84
CA ASN A 59 -14.90 12.23 3.62
C ASN A 59 -15.37 10.87 3.07
N GLY A 60 -14.70 10.31 2.06
CA GLY A 60 -15.05 9.03 1.44
C GLY A 60 -16.11 9.13 0.32
N THR A 61 -16.66 10.32 0.05
CA THR A 61 -17.66 10.51 -1.02
C THR A 61 -17.01 10.38 -2.39
N ILE A 62 -17.56 9.52 -3.26
CA ILE A 62 -17.12 9.39 -4.65
C ILE A 62 -17.84 10.45 -5.50
N ASN A 63 -17.08 11.21 -6.28
CA ASN A 63 -17.66 12.16 -7.23
C ASN A 63 -18.53 11.43 -8.25
N ALA A 64 -19.73 11.97 -8.55
CA ALA A 64 -20.63 11.40 -9.56
C ALA A 64 -19.99 11.43 -10.95
N THR A 65 -19.36 12.55 -11.32
CA THR A 65 -18.63 12.71 -12.59
C THR A 65 -17.31 11.94 -12.54
N ASN A 66 -16.96 11.27 -13.63
CA ASN A 66 -15.67 10.63 -13.80
C ASN A 66 -14.57 11.67 -14.00
N PHE A 67 -13.40 11.48 -13.38
CA PHE A 67 -12.23 12.29 -13.71
C PHE A 67 -11.78 12.05 -15.14
N LEU A 68 -11.66 10.79 -15.54
CA LEU A 68 -11.34 10.37 -16.91
C LEU A 68 -12.21 9.17 -17.29
N ASN A 69 -12.62 9.09 -18.54
CA ASN A 69 -13.23 7.89 -19.13
C ASN A 69 -12.65 7.63 -20.52
N ILE A 70 -11.85 6.57 -20.62
CA ILE A 70 -11.24 6.06 -21.86
C ILE A 70 -11.68 4.63 -22.18
N GLY A 71 -12.81 4.18 -21.63
CA GLY A 71 -13.30 2.81 -21.79
C GLY A 71 -13.43 2.35 -23.24
N THR A 72 -13.63 3.27 -24.19
CA THR A 72 -13.69 2.94 -25.64
C THR A 72 -12.32 2.77 -26.30
N LYS A 73 -11.23 3.16 -25.62
CA LYS A 73 -9.85 3.10 -26.15
C LYS A 73 -9.07 1.90 -25.61
N ILE A 74 -9.66 1.11 -24.73
CA ILE A 74 -8.96 0.04 -24.03
C ILE A 74 -9.60 -1.33 -24.27
N ILE A 75 -8.81 -2.38 -24.09
CA ILE A 75 -9.31 -3.72 -23.81
C ILE A 75 -9.11 -4.00 -22.32
N PHE A 76 -10.11 -4.58 -21.65
CA PHE A 76 -10.00 -4.95 -20.23
C PHE A 76 -10.53 -6.36 -19.96
N GLY A 77 -10.09 -6.95 -18.86
CA GLY A 77 -10.41 -8.31 -18.42
C GLY A 77 -9.16 -9.13 -18.18
N GLY A 78 -9.22 -10.06 -17.24
CA GLY A 78 -8.03 -10.68 -16.68
C GLY A 78 -7.13 -9.61 -16.07
N GLU A 79 -5.88 -9.54 -16.53
CA GLU A 79 -4.92 -8.51 -16.08
C GLU A 79 -4.94 -7.22 -16.92
N ARG A 80 -5.63 -7.21 -18.07
CA ARG A 80 -5.66 -6.05 -19.00
C ARG A 80 -6.64 -4.99 -18.55
N GLY A 81 -6.36 -3.75 -18.89
CA GLY A 81 -7.24 -2.61 -18.63
C GLY A 81 -6.50 -1.29 -18.53
N LEU A 82 -7.13 -0.33 -17.87
CA LEU A 82 -6.47 0.85 -17.33
C LEU A 82 -5.87 0.47 -15.97
N LEU A 83 -4.54 0.51 -15.83
CA LEU A 83 -3.81 -0.15 -14.73
C LEU A 83 -3.01 0.81 -13.85
N GLY A 84 -2.59 1.97 -14.37
CA GLY A 84 -1.75 2.90 -13.63
C GLY A 84 -2.10 4.36 -13.90
N LEU A 85 -1.81 5.20 -12.90
CA LEU A 85 -1.99 6.64 -12.91
C LEU A 85 -0.88 7.31 -12.13
N ALA A 86 -0.23 8.31 -12.72
CA ALA A 86 0.72 9.17 -12.03
C ALA A 86 0.48 10.63 -12.40
N PHE A 87 0.47 11.50 -11.41
CA PHE A 87 0.40 12.95 -11.62
C PHE A 87 1.81 13.52 -11.80
N HIS A 88 1.96 14.45 -12.74
CA HIS A 88 3.22 15.16 -12.93
C HIS A 88 3.62 15.88 -11.63
N PRO A 89 4.92 15.95 -11.26
CA PRO A 89 5.34 16.68 -10.05
C PRO A 89 4.85 18.13 -9.99
N GLN A 90 4.68 18.76 -11.16
CA GLN A 90 4.14 20.12 -11.31
C GLN A 90 2.66 20.11 -11.76
N TYR A 91 1.88 19.10 -11.43
CA TYR A 91 0.49 18.96 -11.86
C TYR A 91 -0.36 20.20 -11.56
N SER A 92 -0.17 20.82 -10.41
CA SER A 92 -0.89 22.06 -10.04
C SER A 92 -0.65 23.23 -11.00
N ALA A 93 0.50 23.23 -11.72
CA ALA A 93 0.86 24.27 -12.67
C ALA A 93 0.54 23.88 -14.13
N ASN A 94 0.79 22.62 -14.51
CA ASN A 94 0.69 22.19 -15.91
C ASN A 94 -0.55 21.30 -16.21
N GLY A 95 -1.19 20.77 -15.19
CA GLY A 95 -2.38 19.92 -15.32
C GLY A 95 -2.10 18.55 -15.95
N TYR A 96 -0.84 18.14 -16.08
CA TYR A 96 -0.49 16.87 -16.73
C TYR A 96 -0.55 15.68 -15.78
N PHE A 97 -1.10 14.58 -16.29
CA PHE A 97 -1.06 13.28 -15.64
C PHE A 97 -0.86 12.18 -16.69
N PHE A 98 -0.42 11.02 -16.23
CA PHE A 98 0.00 9.90 -17.08
C PHE A 98 -0.78 8.66 -16.70
N VAL A 99 -1.13 7.88 -17.70
CA VAL A 99 -1.86 6.63 -17.54
C VAL A 99 -1.16 5.49 -18.26
N TYR A 100 -1.33 4.28 -17.72
CA TYR A 100 -0.86 3.04 -18.30
C TYR A 100 -2.08 2.15 -18.60
N TYR A 101 -2.23 1.71 -19.83
CA TYR A 101 -3.37 0.88 -20.22
C TYR A 101 -3.06 -0.08 -21.38
N ASN A 102 -3.94 -1.07 -21.60
CA ASN A 102 -3.89 -1.93 -22.78
C ASN A 102 -4.87 -1.40 -23.83
N ASN A 103 -4.36 -1.13 -25.05
CA ASN A 103 -5.21 -0.74 -26.18
C ASN A 103 -6.01 -1.93 -26.75
N PRO A 104 -6.94 -1.75 -27.69
CA PRO A 104 -7.73 -2.84 -28.27
C PRO A 104 -6.92 -3.96 -28.93
N SER A 105 -5.68 -3.70 -29.35
CA SER A 105 -4.75 -4.73 -29.86
C SER A 105 -3.99 -5.48 -28.75
N GLY A 106 -4.22 -5.16 -27.47
CA GLY A 106 -3.53 -5.74 -26.33
C GLY A 106 -2.16 -5.12 -26.01
N ASN A 107 -1.70 -4.15 -26.81
CA ASN A 107 -0.42 -3.47 -26.56
C ASN A 107 -0.48 -2.62 -25.28
N ILE A 108 0.65 -2.49 -24.60
CA ILE A 108 0.82 -1.57 -23.52
C ILE A 108 0.98 -0.15 -24.06
N ILE A 109 0.17 0.77 -23.54
CA ILE A 109 0.25 2.20 -23.84
C ILE A 109 0.57 2.96 -22.57
N VAL A 110 1.55 3.85 -22.65
CA VAL A 110 1.76 4.92 -21.67
C VAL A 110 1.45 6.24 -22.34
N ALA A 111 0.49 6.98 -21.80
CA ALA A 111 0.03 8.22 -22.40
C ALA A 111 -0.09 9.33 -21.37
N ARG A 112 0.17 10.58 -21.80
CA ARG A 112 -0.10 11.80 -21.06
C ARG A 112 -1.48 12.33 -21.42
N TYR A 113 -2.20 12.78 -20.40
CA TYR A 113 -3.44 13.56 -20.51
C TYR A 113 -3.31 14.89 -19.77
N SER A 114 -4.27 15.77 -19.98
CA SER A 114 -4.38 17.05 -19.28
C SER A 114 -5.71 17.14 -18.53
N VAL A 115 -5.70 17.79 -17.37
CA VAL A 115 -6.94 18.21 -16.71
C VAL A 115 -7.66 19.27 -17.56
N SER A 116 -8.99 19.35 -17.44
CA SER A 116 -9.78 20.40 -18.05
C SER A 116 -9.33 21.77 -17.57
N SER A 117 -9.32 22.76 -18.45
CA SER A 117 -9.01 24.16 -18.11
C SER A 117 -10.11 24.83 -17.27
N THR A 118 -11.30 24.22 -17.19
CA THR A 118 -12.48 24.81 -16.54
C THR A 118 -12.94 24.05 -15.28
N ASP A 119 -12.55 22.77 -15.13
CA ASP A 119 -12.92 21.96 -13.96
C ASP A 119 -11.75 21.07 -13.53
N PRO A 120 -11.14 21.28 -12.36
CA PRO A 120 -10.03 20.48 -11.86
C PRO A 120 -10.42 19.04 -11.50
N ASN A 121 -11.70 18.70 -11.53
CA ASN A 121 -12.21 17.36 -11.27
C ASN A 121 -12.54 16.56 -12.54
N VAL A 122 -12.23 17.11 -13.71
CA VAL A 122 -12.49 16.47 -15.01
C VAL A 122 -11.24 16.59 -15.88
N ALA A 123 -10.82 15.50 -16.48
CA ALA A 123 -9.75 15.51 -17.48
C ALA A 123 -10.32 15.76 -18.88
N ASP A 124 -9.49 16.26 -19.79
CA ASP A 124 -9.81 16.34 -21.21
C ASP A 124 -9.41 15.01 -21.90
N PRO A 125 -10.36 14.14 -22.29
CA PRO A 125 -10.07 12.86 -22.94
C PRO A 125 -9.53 13.01 -24.37
N ALA A 126 -9.64 14.22 -24.97
CA ALA A 126 -9.07 14.52 -26.28
C ALA A 126 -7.59 14.94 -26.20
N SER A 127 -7.08 15.24 -25.02
CA SER A 127 -5.70 15.72 -24.80
C SER A 127 -4.64 14.60 -24.84
N GLU A 128 -5.01 13.38 -25.19
CA GLU A 128 -4.11 12.22 -25.21
C GLU A 128 -2.86 12.46 -26.04
N LYS A 129 -1.71 12.22 -25.43
CA LYS A 129 -0.42 12.13 -26.09
C LYS A 129 0.24 10.80 -25.74
N ILE A 130 0.29 9.88 -26.70
CA ILE A 130 0.96 8.59 -26.49
C ILE A 130 2.47 8.83 -26.41
N LEU A 131 3.09 8.28 -25.35
CA LEU A 131 4.53 8.30 -25.11
C LEU A 131 5.15 6.96 -25.55
N LEU A 132 4.60 5.84 -25.06
CA LEU A 132 5.07 4.51 -25.39
C LEU A 132 3.92 3.67 -25.94
N ASN A 133 4.23 2.84 -26.95
CA ASN A 133 3.36 1.79 -27.47
C ASN A 133 4.20 0.51 -27.58
N ILE A 134 4.02 -0.40 -26.62
CA ILE A 134 4.84 -1.60 -26.48
C ILE A 134 4.01 -2.81 -26.92
N PRO A 135 4.30 -3.43 -28.06
CA PRO A 135 3.64 -4.65 -28.49
C PRO A 135 3.80 -5.79 -27.49
N LYS A 136 2.75 -6.55 -27.27
CA LYS A 136 2.69 -7.60 -26.26
C LYS A 136 2.11 -8.89 -26.86
N PRO A 137 2.76 -10.06 -26.67
CA PRO A 137 2.35 -11.30 -27.37
C PRO A 137 1.16 -12.01 -26.71
N PHE A 138 0.93 -11.83 -25.39
CA PHE A 138 -0.09 -12.56 -24.63
C PHE A 138 -0.94 -11.62 -23.77
N ASP A 139 -2.04 -12.13 -23.21
CA ASP A 139 -3.03 -11.35 -22.47
C ASP A 139 -2.61 -11.01 -21.02
N ASN A 140 -1.78 -11.85 -20.42
CA ASN A 140 -1.31 -11.73 -19.02
C ASN A 140 0.07 -11.07 -18.92
N HIS A 141 0.57 -10.86 -17.71
CA HIS A 141 1.83 -10.21 -17.36
C HIS A 141 1.92 -8.80 -17.98
N ASN A 142 1.02 -7.95 -17.55
CA ASN A 142 0.94 -6.59 -18.08
C ASN A 142 1.82 -5.61 -17.31
N GLY A 143 2.19 -5.89 -16.04
CA GLY A 143 2.71 -4.88 -15.16
C GLY A 143 1.65 -3.81 -14.88
N GLY A 144 1.98 -2.52 -15.05
CA GLY A 144 0.97 -1.45 -15.06
C GLY A 144 1.21 -0.30 -14.11
N SER A 145 2.17 -0.41 -13.20
CA SER A 145 2.47 0.65 -12.24
C SER A 145 3.39 1.70 -12.85
N ILE A 146 3.08 2.98 -12.60
CA ILE A 146 3.86 4.13 -13.02
C ILE A 146 3.96 5.16 -11.90
N HIS A 147 5.15 5.73 -11.68
CA HIS A 147 5.38 6.73 -10.64
C HIS A 147 6.44 7.72 -11.05
N PHE A 148 6.37 8.95 -10.53
CA PHE A 148 7.46 9.91 -10.61
C PHE A 148 8.40 9.72 -9.43
N ALA A 149 9.70 9.65 -9.72
CA ALA A 149 10.74 9.67 -8.70
C ALA A 149 11.17 11.12 -8.38
N PRO A 150 11.98 11.35 -7.33
CA PRO A 150 12.46 12.67 -6.97
C PRO A 150 13.30 13.38 -8.04
N ASP A 151 13.84 12.62 -8.98
CA ASP A 151 14.57 13.14 -10.15
C ASP A 151 13.65 13.76 -11.22
N GLY A 152 12.32 13.73 -10.98
CA GLY A 152 11.31 14.24 -11.90
C GLY A 152 11.05 13.34 -13.10
N LYS A 153 11.66 12.15 -13.18
CA LYS A 153 11.47 11.22 -14.30
C LYS A 153 10.31 10.29 -14.05
N LEU A 154 9.64 9.87 -15.13
CA LEU A 154 8.57 8.87 -15.06
C LEU A 154 9.19 7.48 -15.13
N TRP A 155 8.92 6.69 -14.08
CA TRP A 155 9.31 5.29 -13.96
C TRP A 155 8.10 4.41 -14.26
N ILE A 156 8.33 3.35 -15.04
CA ILE A 156 7.27 2.51 -15.60
C ILE A 156 7.71 1.06 -15.42
N ILE A 157 6.84 0.21 -14.89
CA ILE A 157 7.13 -1.21 -14.78
C ILE A 157 6.28 -2.02 -15.77
N THR A 158 6.94 -2.96 -16.46
CA THR A 158 6.29 -3.84 -17.44
C THR A 158 6.48 -5.30 -17.05
N GLY A 159 5.49 -6.14 -17.33
CA GLY A 159 5.68 -7.60 -17.28
C GLY A 159 6.43 -8.14 -18.51
N ASP A 160 6.83 -9.40 -18.46
CA ASP A 160 7.58 -10.10 -19.52
C ASP A 160 6.77 -10.34 -20.82
N GLY A 161 5.50 -9.96 -20.81
CA GLY A 161 4.59 -10.06 -21.96
C GLY A 161 3.69 -11.28 -21.91
N GLY A 162 3.84 -12.15 -20.92
CA GLY A 162 2.88 -13.21 -20.63
C GLY A 162 3.30 -14.62 -21.02
N SER A 163 2.36 -15.55 -20.85
CA SER A 163 2.54 -17.00 -20.92
C SER A 163 3.38 -17.55 -19.74
N GLY A 164 3.57 -18.88 -19.66
CA GLY A 164 4.42 -19.51 -18.65
C GLY A 164 5.89 -19.52 -19.08
N GLY A 165 6.78 -19.15 -18.14
CA GLY A 165 8.22 -19.29 -18.31
C GLY A 165 8.88 -18.35 -19.31
N ASP A 166 8.26 -17.21 -19.64
CA ASP A 166 8.80 -16.23 -20.59
C ASP A 166 9.33 -16.86 -21.90
N PRO A 167 8.47 -17.44 -22.75
CA PRO A 167 8.92 -18.22 -23.91
C PRO A 167 9.75 -17.40 -24.89
N ASN A 168 9.58 -16.08 -24.90
CA ASN A 168 10.30 -15.17 -25.79
C ASN A 168 11.58 -14.61 -25.15
N ASN A 169 11.89 -14.99 -23.89
CA ASN A 169 13.02 -14.47 -23.12
C ASN A 169 13.04 -12.93 -23.04
N ASN A 170 11.87 -12.33 -22.99
CA ASN A 170 11.72 -10.87 -22.97
C ASN A 170 12.39 -10.24 -21.75
N ALA A 171 12.27 -10.87 -20.57
CA ALA A 171 12.81 -10.33 -19.34
C ALA A 171 14.33 -10.14 -19.40
N GLN A 172 15.07 -11.10 -20.00
CA GLN A 172 16.54 -11.03 -20.15
C GLN A 172 16.98 -10.31 -21.44
N ASN A 173 16.09 -10.14 -22.43
CA ASN A 173 16.40 -9.44 -23.67
C ASN A 173 16.41 -7.92 -23.45
N LYS A 174 17.56 -7.31 -23.43
CA LYS A 174 17.74 -5.86 -23.24
C LYS A 174 17.21 -5.01 -24.41
N ASN A 175 16.90 -5.61 -25.58
CA ASN A 175 16.27 -4.92 -26.69
C ASN A 175 14.74 -5.00 -26.68
N SER A 176 14.15 -5.60 -25.63
CA SER A 176 12.71 -5.64 -25.35
C SER A 176 12.37 -4.72 -24.19
N LEU A 177 11.26 -3.96 -24.27
CA LEU A 177 10.75 -3.15 -23.17
C LEU A 177 9.83 -3.96 -22.23
N LEU A 178 9.72 -5.27 -22.42
CA LEU A 178 8.93 -6.18 -21.59
C LEU A 178 9.81 -6.82 -20.48
N GLY A 179 9.25 -6.97 -19.27
CA GLY A 179 9.97 -7.48 -18.10
C GLY A 179 11.01 -6.51 -17.56
N LYS A 180 10.65 -5.21 -17.50
CA LYS A 180 11.57 -4.10 -17.26
C LYS A 180 11.04 -3.10 -16.24
N MET A 181 11.98 -2.40 -15.61
CA MET A 181 11.78 -1.06 -15.08
C MET A 181 12.31 -0.07 -16.12
N LEU A 182 11.43 0.78 -16.66
CA LEU A 182 11.77 1.82 -17.62
C LEU A 182 11.82 3.18 -16.92
N ARG A 183 12.65 4.10 -17.44
CA ARG A 183 12.76 5.47 -16.92
C ARG A 183 12.89 6.45 -18.08
N ILE A 184 11.97 7.40 -18.18
CA ILE A 184 11.88 8.38 -19.26
C ILE A 184 11.68 9.79 -18.72
N ASP A 185 12.14 10.78 -19.50
CA ASP A 185 11.93 12.19 -19.23
C ASP A 185 10.76 12.73 -20.04
N VAL A 186 9.68 13.10 -19.37
CA VAL A 186 8.43 13.56 -20.01
C VAL A 186 8.36 15.07 -20.20
N ASP A 187 9.34 15.85 -19.71
CA ASP A 187 9.46 17.30 -19.88
C ASP A 187 10.09 17.69 -21.24
N ALA A 188 9.90 16.83 -22.23
CA ALA A 188 10.46 16.96 -23.56
C ALA A 188 9.54 17.70 -24.52
N THR A 189 10.12 18.28 -25.57
CA THR A 189 9.35 18.81 -26.73
C THR A 189 8.77 17.71 -27.60
N GLY A 190 9.40 16.50 -27.61
CA GLY A 190 8.94 15.27 -28.25
C GLY A 190 7.95 14.49 -27.40
N PRO A 191 7.75 13.19 -27.68
CA PRO A 191 6.98 12.31 -26.81
C PRO A 191 7.62 12.20 -25.43
N TYR A 192 8.93 11.94 -25.37
CA TYR A 192 9.79 11.90 -24.18
C TYR A 192 11.26 12.04 -24.62
N ASN A 193 12.15 12.26 -23.67
CA ASN A 193 13.60 12.13 -23.83
C ASN A 193 14.12 10.94 -23.01
N ILE A 194 15.30 10.46 -23.38
CA ILE A 194 16.05 9.48 -22.60
C ILE A 194 16.95 10.22 -21.61
N PRO A 195 16.85 9.94 -20.30
CA PRO A 195 17.82 10.44 -19.34
C PRO A 195 19.22 9.92 -19.66
N PRO A 196 20.25 10.79 -19.72
CA PRO A 196 21.59 10.40 -20.17
C PRO A 196 22.31 9.42 -19.22
N ASP A 197 21.82 9.28 -18.01
CA ASP A 197 22.31 8.36 -16.98
C ASP A 197 21.56 7.02 -16.96
N ASN A 198 20.67 6.77 -17.91
CA ASN A 198 20.12 5.42 -18.10
C ASN A 198 21.25 4.46 -18.54
N PRO A 199 21.30 3.23 -18.03
CA PRO A 199 22.45 2.33 -18.18
C PRO A 199 22.69 1.85 -19.62
N PHE A 200 21.69 1.94 -20.48
CA PHE A 200 21.77 1.51 -21.87
C PHE A 200 21.63 2.70 -22.85
N ALA A 201 21.60 3.94 -22.34
CA ALA A 201 21.49 5.12 -23.16
C ALA A 201 22.74 5.37 -24.01
N GLY A 202 22.54 5.69 -25.27
CA GLY A 202 23.59 6.16 -26.17
C GLY A 202 23.96 5.18 -27.29
N ALA A 203 24.57 5.75 -28.34
CA ALA A 203 24.91 5.00 -29.54
C ALA A 203 25.93 3.89 -29.25
N GLY A 204 25.63 2.67 -29.68
CA GLY A 204 26.51 1.51 -29.55
C GLY A 204 26.44 0.78 -28.19
N VAL A 205 25.59 1.20 -27.28
CA VAL A 205 25.29 0.44 -26.08
C VAL A 205 24.22 -0.63 -26.40
N ASP A 206 24.44 -1.87 -25.96
CA ASP A 206 23.49 -2.97 -26.21
C ASP A 206 22.34 -2.91 -25.22
N GLY A 207 21.16 -2.52 -25.70
CA GLY A 207 19.93 -2.41 -24.94
C GLY A 207 19.07 -1.22 -25.36
N ALA A 208 17.79 -1.24 -25.03
CA ALA A 208 16.89 -0.12 -25.24
C ALA A 208 17.18 1.00 -24.23
N ASP A 209 17.21 2.21 -24.72
CA ASP A 209 17.65 3.42 -23.97
C ASP A 209 16.74 3.71 -22.75
N GLU A 210 15.47 3.28 -22.79
CA GLU A 210 14.49 3.48 -21.73
C GLU A 210 14.73 2.62 -20.49
N ILE A 211 15.49 1.53 -20.61
CA ILE A 211 15.64 0.53 -19.56
C ILE A 211 16.49 1.07 -18.42
N TRP A 212 15.99 0.99 -17.19
CA TRP A 212 16.72 1.22 -15.95
C TRP A 212 17.16 -0.08 -15.27
N ALA A 213 16.25 -1.10 -15.22
CA ALA A 213 16.54 -2.42 -14.72
C ALA A 213 15.72 -3.47 -15.50
N TYR A 214 16.11 -4.74 -15.42
CA TYR A 214 15.51 -5.81 -16.21
C TYR A 214 15.44 -7.13 -15.44
N GLY A 215 14.86 -8.15 -16.06
CA GLY A 215 14.74 -9.47 -15.45
C GLY A 215 13.56 -9.59 -14.49
N LEU A 216 12.47 -8.85 -14.73
CA LEU A 216 11.22 -8.94 -13.99
C LEU A 216 10.22 -9.81 -14.73
N ARG A 217 9.32 -10.51 -14.01
CA ARG A 217 8.31 -11.38 -14.59
C ARG A 217 6.98 -10.67 -14.83
N ASN A 218 6.29 -10.33 -13.77
CA ASN A 218 5.03 -9.59 -13.78
C ASN A 218 4.96 -8.71 -12.54
N ALA A 219 5.87 -7.77 -12.45
CA ALA A 219 5.91 -6.83 -11.35
C ALA A 219 4.65 -5.97 -11.41
N TRP A 220 3.68 -6.30 -10.54
CA TRP A 220 2.34 -5.72 -10.56
C TRP A 220 2.34 -4.28 -10.05
N LYS A 221 2.99 -4.05 -8.90
CA LYS A 221 3.14 -2.71 -8.33
C LYS A 221 4.55 -2.49 -7.81
N PHE A 222 4.98 -1.24 -7.89
CA PHE A 222 6.15 -0.75 -7.16
C PHE A 222 5.84 0.58 -6.49
N SER A 223 6.62 0.96 -5.50
CA SER A 223 6.53 2.25 -4.83
C SER A 223 7.89 2.75 -4.41
N PHE A 224 8.03 4.06 -4.28
CA PHE A 224 9.27 4.66 -3.76
C PHE A 224 9.18 4.89 -2.25
N ASP A 225 10.17 4.41 -1.53
CA ASP A 225 10.45 4.85 -0.16
C ASP A 225 11.52 5.94 -0.20
N LEU A 226 11.08 7.18 -0.29
CA LEU A 226 11.96 8.35 -0.43
C LEU A 226 12.84 8.56 0.80
N THR A 227 12.45 8.06 1.98
CA THR A 227 13.25 8.16 3.20
C THR A 227 14.52 7.32 3.11
N THR A 228 14.46 6.17 2.47
CA THR A 228 15.62 5.26 2.32
C THR A 228 16.25 5.30 0.94
N GLY A 229 15.64 6.02 -0.02
CA GLY A 229 16.13 6.08 -1.39
C GLY A 229 15.98 4.76 -2.15
N ASN A 230 14.95 3.97 -1.85
CA ASN A 230 14.71 2.69 -2.50
C ASN A 230 13.33 2.65 -3.18
N ALA A 231 13.23 1.84 -4.24
CA ALA A 231 11.96 1.34 -4.73
C ALA A 231 11.71 -0.08 -4.16
N MET A 232 10.48 -0.34 -3.75
CA MET A 232 9.99 -1.67 -3.39
C MET A 232 9.18 -2.18 -4.57
N ILE A 233 9.53 -3.35 -5.09
CA ILE A 233 8.91 -3.95 -6.28
C ILE A 233 8.31 -5.29 -5.88
N ALA A 234 7.03 -5.48 -6.14
CA ALA A 234 6.34 -6.74 -5.94
C ALA A 234 6.21 -7.47 -7.29
N ASP A 235 6.91 -8.56 -7.45
CA ASP A 235 6.94 -9.33 -8.69
C ASP A 235 6.25 -10.68 -8.51
N VAL A 236 5.21 -10.91 -9.32
CA VAL A 236 4.41 -12.13 -9.26
C VAL A 236 5.19 -13.31 -9.84
N GLY A 237 5.34 -14.36 -9.05
CA GLY A 237 6.07 -15.56 -9.42
C GLY A 237 5.37 -16.45 -10.45
N GLN A 238 6.08 -17.47 -10.94
CA GLN A 238 5.55 -18.36 -11.99
C GLN A 238 4.52 -19.35 -11.43
N GLY A 239 4.74 -19.88 -10.26
CA GLY A 239 3.84 -20.87 -9.70
C GLY A 239 4.24 -21.41 -8.33
N ALA A 240 5.30 -20.91 -7.75
CA ALA A 240 5.76 -21.35 -6.46
C ALA A 240 6.14 -20.24 -5.48
N ILE A 241 6.72 -19.13 -5.95
CA ILE A 241 7.38 -18.13 -5.10
C ILE A 241 7.00 -16.72 -5.56
N GLU A 242 6.46 -15.92 -4.64
CA GLU A 242 6.23 -14.50 -4.82
C GLU A 242 7.42 -13.70 -4.28
N GLU A 243 7.73 -12.55 -4.91
CA GLU A 243 8.95 -11.79 -4.66
C GLU A 243 8.70 -10.37 -4.19
N ILE A 244 9.48 -9.94 -3.19
CA ILE A 244 9.63 -8.54 -2.84
C ILE A 244 11.07 -8.14 -3.16
N ASN A 245 11.23 -7.34 -4.19
CA ASN A 245 12.51 -6.82 -4.63
C ASN A 245 12.73 -5.40 -4.09
N LYS A 246 13.98 -5.07 -3.77
CA LYS A 246 14.38 -3.74 -3.29
C LYS A 246 15.45 -3.20 -4.24
N MET A 247 15.20 -2.01 -4.76
CA MET A 247 16.06 -1.34 -5.73
C MET A 247 16.49 0.02 -5.19
N PRO A 248 17.78 0.25 -4.92
CA PRO A 248 18.27 1.62 -4.73
C PRO A 248 18.03 2.43 -6.00
N ILE A 249 17.34 3.58 -5.89
CA ILE A 249 16.92 4.37 -7.05
C ILE A 249 18.09 4.97 -7.85
N THR A 250 19.27 4.95 -7.26
CA THR A 250 20.53 5.43 -7.89
C THR A 250 21.34 4.31 -8.54
N THR A 251 20.89 3.05 -8.45
CA THR A 251 21.63 1.89 -8.99
C THR A 251 20.97 1.38 -10.25
N ALA A 252 21.59 1.71 -11.37
CA ALA A 252 21.13 1.34 -12.70
C ALA A 252 21.62 -0.05 -13.12
N GLY A 253 20.95 -0.67 -14.10
CA GLY A 253 21.39 -1.89 -14.77
C GLY A 253 21.21 -3.18 -13.97
N LEU A 254 20.42 -3.16 -12.87
CA LEU A 254 20.13 -4.35 -12.07
C LEU A 254 19.37 -5.41 -12.88
N ASN A 255 19.76 -6.67 -12.75
CA ASN A 255 19.09 -7.85 -13.31
C ASN A 255 18.43 -8.67 -12.20
N TYR A 256 17.09 -8.70 -12.16
CA TYR A 256 16.32 -9.44 -11.15
C TYR A 256 16.16 -10.93 -11.43
N GLY A 257 16.77 -11.42 -12.53
CA GLY A 257 17.01 -12.86 -12.73
C GLY A 257 15.88 -13.63 -13.40
N TRP A 258 14.65 -13.13 -13.58
CA TRP A 258 13.63 -13.82 -14.35
C TRP A 258 14.06 -13.89 -15.83
N ARG A 259 13.94 -14.99 -16.56
CA ARG A 259 13.37 -16.32 -16.23
C ARG A 259 14.39 -17.34 -15.67
N CYS A 260 15.61 -16.91 -15.38
CA CYS A 260 16.65 -17.82 -14.91
C CYS A 260 16.32 -18.36 -13.51
N TYR A 261 15.72 -17.52 -12.69
CA TYR A 261 15.33 -17.80 -11.31
C TYR A 261 13.89 -17.38 -11.03
N GLU A 262 13.21 -18.11 -10.13
CA GLU A 262 11.97 -17.75 -9.46
C GLU A 262 12.26 -17.65 -7.97
N GLY A 263 12.16 -16.46 -7.40
CA GLY A 263 12.71 -16.18 -6.08
C GLY A 263 14.20 -16.46 -6.02
N ASN A 264 14.61 -17.27 -5.07
CA ASN A 264 15.99 -17.72 -4.91
C ASN A 264 16.28 -19.07 -5.61
N ASN A 265 15.28 -19.65 -6.29
CA ASN A 265 15.37 -20.98 -6.88
C ASN A 265 15.66 -20.90 -8.37
N ALA A 266 16.57 -21.77 -8.86
CA ALA A 266 16.81 -21.91 -10.29
C ALA A 266 15.52 -22.38 -11.00
N TYR A 267 15.11 -21.67 -12.07
CA TYR A 267 13.95 -22.04 -12.88
C TYR A 267 14.39 -22.53 -14.28
N ASN A 268 14.88 -21.63 -15.13
CA ASN A 268 15.38 -21.99 -16.46
C ASN A 268 16.70 -21.25 -16.72
N THR A 269 17.78 -21.87 -16.34
CA THR A 269 19.12 -21.27 -16.37
C THR A 269 19.84 -21.40 -17.73
N ALA A 270 19.19 -22.01 -18.74
CA ALA A 270 19.78 -22.17 -20.07
C ALA A 270 20.00 -20.80 -20.75
N GLY A 271 21.23 -20.48 -21.07
CA GLY A 271 21.64 -19.22 -21.71
C GLY A 271 21.66 -18.01 -20.76
N CYS A 272 21.53 -18.22 -19.45
CA CYS A 272 21.57 -17.15 -18.47
C CYS A 272 23.00 -16.68 -18.18
N ALA A 273 23.12 -15.42 -17.75
CA ALA A 273 24.34 -14.89 -17.16
C ALA A 273 24.64 -15.58 -15.82
N ALA A 274 25.86 -15.38 -15.30
CA ALA A 274 26.24 -15.93 -14.00
C ALA A 274 25.31 -15.43 -12.88
N GLN A 275 24.91 -16.30 -11.96
CA GLN A 275 24.06 -15.98 -10.82
C GLN A 275 24.57 -14.77 -10.02
N SER A 276 25.89 -14.66 -9.86
CA SER A 276 26.53 -13.55 -9.14
C SER A 276 26.33 -12.16 -9.77
N THR A 277 25.83 -12.08 -11.00
CA THR A 277 25.49 -10.82 -11.69
C THR A 277 24.01 -10.43 -11.53
N MET A 278 23.23 -11.22 -10.80
CA MET A 278 21.82 -11.02 -10.60
C MET A 278 21.52 -10.47 -9.20
N THR A 279 20.43 -9.74 -9.10
CA THR A 279 19.90 -9.17 -7.86
C THR A 279 18.74 -10.02 -7.40
N PHE A 280 18.85 -10.61 -6.23
CA PHE A 280 17.81 -11.46 -5.66
C PHE A 280 16.86 -10.68 -4.76
N PRO A 281 15.60 -11.18 -4.57
CA PRO A 281 14.61 -10.53 -3.73
C PRO A 281 15.08 -10.45 -2.26
N VAL A 282 14.68 -9.38 -1.57
CA VAL A 282 14.95 -9.19 -0.14
C VAL A 282 14.05 -10.06 0.72
N ALA A 283 12.88 -10.44 0.21
CA ALA A 283 11.97 -11.38 0.85
C ALA A 283 11.17 -12.14 -0.21
N VAL A 284 10.80 -13.35 0.11
CA VAL A 284 9.97 -14.24 -0.71
C VAL A 284 8.94 -14.95 0.16
N TYR A 285 7.84 -15.38 -0.46
CA TYR A 285 6.90 -16.29 0.18
C TYR A 285 6.34 -17.30 -0.83
N ASP A 286 5.96 -18.46 -0.34
CA ASP A 286 5.37 -19.53 -1.14
C ASP A 286 3.84 -19.47 -1.18
N HIS A 287 3.22 -20.33 -1.99
CA HIS A 287 1.77 -20.41 -2.14
C HIS A 287 1.06 -21.18 -1.00
N SER A 288 1.76 -21.50 0.09
CA SER A 288 1.14 -22.11 1.25
C SER A 288 0.04 -21.23 1.86
N GLY A 289 -0.98 -21.86 2.45
CA GLY A 289 -2.09 -21.13 3.06
C GLY A 289 -3.01 -20.43 2.07
N GLY A 290 -3.04 -20.85 0.79
CA GLY A 290 -3.92 -20.31 -0.23
C GLY A 290 -3.42 -19.02 -0.90
N LYS A 291 -2.15 -18.69 -0.74
CA LYS A 291 -1.50 -17.56 -1.43
C LYS A 291 -1.22 -17.90 -2.90
N CYS A 292 -1.14 -16.88 -3.75
CA CYS A 292 -0.92 -17.12 -5.19
C CYS A 292 -0.35 -15.93 -5.97
N SER A 293 -0.47 -14.71 -5.47
CA SER A 293 -0.09 -13.53 -6.25
C SER A 293 0.08 -12.31 -5.35
N ILE A 294 1.27 -11.77 -5.32
CA ILE A 294 1.59 -10.54 -4.60
C ILE A 294 1.03 -9.32 -5.34
N THR A 295 0.44 -8.37 -4.59
CA THR A 295 -0.13 -7.15 -5.17
C THR A 295 0.73 -5.91 -4.97
N GLY A 296 1.82 -6.03 -4.18
CA GLY A 296 2.66 -4.88 -3.85
C GLY A 296 1.99 -3.87 -2.92
N GLY A 297 2.66 -2.77 -2.65
CA GLY A 297 2.17 -1.72 -1.75
C GLY A 297 3.22 -0.67 -1.41
N TYR A 298 3.22 -0.18 -0.17
CA TYR A 298 4.02 0.98 0.24
C TYR A 298 4.74 0.76 1.57
N VAL A 299 5.89 1.40 1.74
CA VAL A 299 6.52 1.58 3.04
C VAL A 299 5.79 2.72 3.77
N TYR A 300 5.16 2.43 4.90
CA TYR A 300 4.41 3.44 5.63
C TYR A 300 5.31 4.55 6.16
N ARG A 301 4.99 5.81 5.81
CA ARG A 301 5.70 7.03 6.21
C ARG A 301 4.79 8.10 6.81
N GLY A 302 3.50 7.78 6.96
CA GLY A 302 2.54 8.66 7.64
C GLY A 302 2.88 8.86 9.12
N THR A 303 2.50 9.99 9.69
CA THR A 303 2.76 10.31 11.10
C THR A 303 1.64 9.85 12.04
N GLN A 304 0.48 9.49 11.50
CA GLN A 304 -0.70 9.13 12.28
C GLN A 304 -0.50 7.84 13.10
N TYR A 305 0.26 6.87 12.57
CA TYR A 305 0.50 5.58 13.23
C TYR A 305 2.01 5.32 13.38
N PRO A 306 2.68 5.85 14.42
CA PRO A 306 4.13 5.72 14.60
C PRO A 306 4.62 4.27 14.63
N SER A 307 3.80 3.35 15.11
CA SER A 307 4.12 1.93 15.19
C SER A 307 4.19 1.22 13.83
N LEU A 308 3.65 1.82 12.76
CA LEU A 308 3.73 1.32 11.39
C LEU A 308 4.95 1.85 10.62
N GLN A 309 5.62 2.88 11.14
CA GLN A 309 6.75 3.54 10.47
C GLN A 309 7.81 2.56 9.99
N GLY A 310 8.19 2.70 8.72
CA GLY A 310 9.25 1.92 8.09
C GLY A 310 8.88 0.50 7.68
N LYS A 311 7.64 0.05 7.91
CA LYS A 311 7.16 -1.25 7.49
C LYS A 311 6.59 -1.17 6.09
N TYR A 312 6.89 -2.15 5.24
CA TYR A 312 6.30 -2.28 3.91
C TYR A 312 5.04 -3.11 3.99
N PHE A 313 3.93 -2.55 3.54
CA PHE A 313 2.62 -3.20 3.46
C PHE A 313 2.37 -3.66 2.04
N PHE A 314 1.95 -4.89 1.89
CA PHE A 314 1.56 -5.51 0.62
C PHE A 314 0.43 -6.50 0.88
N ALA A 315 -0.18 -7.07 -0.16
CA ALA A 315 -1.21 -8.09 0.02
C ALA A 315 -0.96 -9.28 -0.92
N ASP A 316 -1.61 -10.39 -0.60
CA ASP A 316 -1.78 -11.51 -1.49
C ASP A 316 -3.22 -11.56 -2.00
N TYR A 317 -3.38 -11.61 -3.30
CA TYR A 317 -4.68 -11.54 -3.98
C TYR A 317 -5.61 -12.70 -3.62
N CYS A 318 -5.08 -13.93 -3.53
CA CYS A 318 -5.85 -15.13 -3.29
C CYS A 318 -6.21 -15.34 -1.83
N SER A 319 -5.23 -15.22 -0.95
CA SER A 319 -5.42 -15.47 0.49
C SER A 319 -6.19 -14.35 1.18
N THR A 320 -6.35 -13.20 0.51
CA THR A 320 -6.99 -12.00 1.08
C THR A 320 -6.31 -11.48 2.34
N GLN A 321 -5.03 -11.79 2.53
CA GLN A 321 -4.22 -11.36 3.65
C GLN A 321 -3.37 -10.15 3.29
N ILE A 322 -3.09 -9.32 4.28
CA ILE A 322 -2.08 -8.27 4.17
C ILE A 322 -0.79 -8.78 4.81
N GLY A 323 0.29 -8.72 4.05
CA GLY A 323 1.65 -8.96 4.50
C GLY A 323 2.30 -7.67 4.98
N ILE A 324 3.11 -7.78 6.02
CA ILE A 324 3.88 -6.68 6.60
C ILE A 324 5.32 -7.12 6.67
N LEU A 325 6.18 -6.48 5.87
CA LEU A 325 7.63 -6.70 5.88
C LEU A 325 8.28 -5.70 6.84
N ASP A 326 9.03 -6.19 7.80
CA ASP A 326 9.77 -5.36 8.74
C ASP A 326 11.18 -4.97 8.25
N SER A 327 11.91 -4.22 9.04
CA SER A 327 13.28 -3.80 8.73
C SER A 327 14.30 -4.94 8.64
N ASN A 328 13.98 -6.12 9.17
CA ASN A 328 14.80 -7.32 9.10
C ASN A 328 14.42 -8.23 7.92
N ASN A 329 13.52 -7.76 7.05
CA ASN A 329 12.94 -8.50 5.94
C ASN A 329 12.12 -9.73 6.39
N ALA A 330 11.58 -9.72 7.60
CA ALA A 330 10.65 -10.73 8.08
C ALA A 330 9.21 -10.37 7.72
N ILE A 331 8.47 -11.32 7.16
CA ILE A 331 7.07 -11.15 6.78
C ILE A 331 6.17 -11.65 7.91
N THR A 332 5.23 -10.81 8.34
CA THR A 332 4.09 -11.19 9.17
C THR A 332 2.79 -11.03 8.39
N TRP A 333 1.83 -11.93 8.61
CA TRP A 333 0.57 -11.93 7.89
C TRP A 333 -0.59 -11.61 8.83
N THR A 334 -1.57 -10.85 8.34
CA THR A 334 -2.85 -10.68 9.02
C THR A 334 -3.69 -11.94 8.92
N THR A 335 -4.79 -12.00 9.67
CA THR A 335 -5.90 -12.90 9.34
C THR A 335 -6.50 -12.52 7.99
N PRO A 336 -7.09 -13.47 7.23
CA PRO A 336 -7.76 -13.17 5.96
C PRO A 336 -8.92 -12.19 6.12
N TYR A 337 -9.01 -11.22 5.23
CA TYR A 337 -10.15 -10.31 5.09
C TYR A 337 -11.10 -10.86 4.03
N SER A 338 -11.83 -11.93 4.37
CA SER A 338 -12.66 -12.71 3.44
C SER A 338 -13.59 -11.84 2.59
N GLY A 339 -13.69 -12.15 1.29
CA GLY A 339 -14.50 -11.42 0.32
C GLY A 339 -13.81 -10.20 -0.30
N ASN A 340 -12.54 -9.93 0.07
CA ASN A 340 -11.77 -8.82 -0.46
C ASN A 340 -10.49 -9.32 -1.14
N ASN A 341 -10.51 -9.41 -2.47
CA ASN A 341 -9.28 -9.63 -3.23
C ASN A 341 -8.59 -8.28 -3.41
N PHE A 342 -7.51 -8.07 -2.67
CA PHE A 342 -6.78 -6.80 -2.72
C PHE A 342 -5.99 -6.70 -4.02
N SER A 343 -6.10 -5.56 -4.69
CA SER A 343 -5.48 -5.32 -6.00
C SER A 343 -4.35 -4.30 -5.95
N THR A 344 -4.41 -3.37 -5.01
CA THR A 344 -3.43 -2.28 -4.89
C THR A 344 -3.50 -1.61 -3.53
N PHE A 345 -2.40 -1.00 -3.13
CA PHE A 345 -2.36 0.03 -2.10
C PHE A 345 -2.20 1.40 -2.72
N GLY A 346 -2.43 2.44 -1.94
CA GLY A 346 -2.16 3.82 -2.29
C GLY A 346 -2.03 4.70 -1.07
N GLU A 347 -1.48 5.90 -1.25
CA GLU A 347 -1.29 6.88 -0.20
C GLU A 347 -2.11 8.14 -0.47
N ASP A 348 -2.62 8.78 0.59
CA ASP A 348 -3.04 10.17 0.51
C ASP A 348 -1.85 11.13 0.61
N TYR A 349 -2.10 12.43 0.45
CA TYR A 349 -1.05 13.47 0.51
C TYR A 349 -0.39 13.60 1.89
N GLN A 350 -1.00 13.05 2.95
CA GLN A 350 -0.46 12.98 4.31
C GLN A 350 0.23 11.64 4.61
N LYS A 351 0.39 10.78 3.59
CA LYS A 351 0.95 9.44 3.71
C LYS A 351 0.10 8.47 4.52
N GLY A 352 -1.20 8.74 4.65
CA GLY A 352 -2.18 7.75 5.11
C GLY A 352 -2.29 6.63 4.08
N LEU A 353 -2.31 5.37 4.52
CA LEU A 353 -2.30 4.21 3.63
C LEU A 353 -3.72 3.69 3.40
N TYR A 354 -4.01 3.38 2.14
CA TYR A 354 -5.28 2.81 1.69
C TYR A 354 -5.03 1.52 0.92
N VAL A 355 -6.04 0.63 0.90
CA VAL A 355 -6.01 -0.60 0.10
C VAL A 355 -7.33 -0.78 -0.63
N ALA A 356 -7.27 -1.19 -1.91
CA ALA A 356 -8.43 -1.46 -2.74
C ALA A 356 -8.73 -2.96 -2.82
N ALA A 357 -10.01 -3.30 -2.73
CA ALA A 357 -10.52 -4.64 -2.95
C ALA A 357 -11.28 -4.70 -4.29
N VAL A 358 -10.69 -5.39 -5.28
CA VAL A 358 -11.17 -5.37 -6.67
C VAL A 358 -12.57 -5.97 -6.82
N ASN A 359 -12.87 -7.06 -6.11
CA ASN A 359 -14.15 -7.77 -6.25
C ASN A 359 -15.29 -7.08 -5.52
N SER A 360 -15.03 -6.51 -4.33
CA SER A 360 -16.04 -5.82 -3.54
C SER A 360 -16.24 -4.36 -3.94
N GLY A 361 -15.33 -3.78 -4.74
CA GLY A 361 -15.37 -2.38 -5.14
C GLY A 361 -15.18 -1.42 -3.98
N LYS A 362 -14.46 -1.84 -2.94
CA LYS A 362 -14.24 -1.09 -1.70
C LYS A 362 -12.82 -0.54 -1.62
N ILE A 363 -12.71 0.62 -1.01
CA ILE A 363 -11.44 1.16 -0.53
C ILE A 363 -11.48 1.16 0.99
N PHE A 364 -10.41 0.65 1.59
CA PHE A 364 -10.22 0.67 3.04
C PHE A 364 -9.04 1.57 3.40
N LYS A 365 -9.17 2.29 4.50
CA LYS A 365 -8.04 2.94 5.16
C LYS A 365 -7.36 1.93 6.07
N VAL A 366 -6.04 1.84 5.98
CA VAL A 366 -5.23 1.01 6.87
C VAL A 366 -4.99 1.79 8.14
N THR A 367 -5.46 1.24 9.26
CA THR A 367 -5.31 1.84 10.59
C THR A 367 -4.64 0.84 11.52
N THR A 368 -4.13 1.29 12.65
CA THR A 368 -3.74 0.37 13.73
C THR A 368 -4.95 0.03 14.56
N GLY A 369 -5.07 -1.21 14.99
CA GLY A 369 -5.91 -1.49 16.15
C GLY A 369 -5.37 -0.65 17.30
N THR A 370 -6.13 0.32 17.71
CA THR A 370 -5.80 1.04 18.93
C THR A 370 -5.81 0.03 20.08
N LEU A 371 -4.63 -0.23 20.66
CA LEU A 371 -4.57 -0.47 22.10
C LEU A 371 -4.91 0.88 22.75
N GLY A 372 -6.12 1.33 22.63
CA GLY A 372 -6.54 2.63 23.11
C GLY A 372 -7.91 2.92 22.57
N THR A 373 -8.89 2.81 23.41
CA THR A 373 -10.12 3.59 23.41
C THR A 373 -10.60 3.98 22.00
N GLN A 374 -11.49 3.17 21.45
CA GLN A 374 -12.43 3.68 20.44
C GLN A 374 -13.02 4.96 21.06
N GLU A 375 -12.68 6.13 20.51
CA GLU A 375 -13.56 7.26 20.69
C GLU A 375 -14.90 6.84 20.11
N SER A 376 -15.82 6.45 20.97
CA SER A 376 -17.21 6.29 20.60
C SER A 376 -17.68 7.61 20.02
N SER A 377 -18.40 7.53 18.91
CA SER A 377 -19.03 8.68 18.24
C SER A 377 -19.46 9.75 19.26
N PRO A 378 -19.22 11.05 19.00
CA PRO A 378 -19.58 12.11 19.91
C PRO A 378 -21.10 12.09 20.10
N GLY A 379 -21.60 11.53 21.20
CA GLY A 379 -23.03 11.56 21.43
C GLY A 379 -23.57 10.99 22.70
N THR A 380 -22.91 10.09 23.42
CA THR A 380 -23.59 9.38 24.51
C THR A 380 -22.93 9.40 25.86
N ILE A 381 -21.61 9.35 26.00
CA ILE A 381 -20.94 9.35 27.33
C ILE A 381 -20.05 10.56 27.47
N LYS A 382 -20.23 11.32 28.57
CA LYS A 382 -19.42 12.48 28.93
C LYS A 382 -18.76 12.27 30.28
N VAL A 383 -17.45 12.51 30.37
CA VAL A 383 -16.66 12.50 31.62
C VAL A 383 -16.17 13.91 31.88
N TYR A 384 -16.58 14.48 33.01
CA TYR A 384 -16.21 15.85 33.39
C TYR A 384 -16.17 16.05 34.90
N PRO A 385 -15.43 17.08 35.39
CA PRO A 385 -14.47 17.89 34.65
C PRO A 385 -13.22 17.08 34.28
N ASN A 386 -12.55 17.48 33.19
CA ASN A 386 -11.26 16.92 32.84
C ASN A 386 -10.35 18.07 32.37
N PRO A 387 -9.35 18.47 33.16
CA PRO A 387 -8.83 17.86 34.38
C PRO A 387 -9.77 17.90 35.61
N ALA A 388 -9.70 16.84 36.43
CA ALA A 388 -10.44 16.70 37.69
C ALA A 388 -9.53 16.79 38.90
N SER A 389 -10.08 17.10 40.12
CA SER A 389 -9.30 17.18 41.33
C SER A 389 -9.85 16.35 42.50
N LYS A 390 -11.14 16.40 42.77
CA LYS A 390 -11.79 15.69 43.86
C LYS A 390 -12.81 14.68 43.38
N GLU A 391 -13.56 15.04 42.35
CA GLU A 391 -14.64 14.24 41.81
C GLU A 391 -14.64 14.30 40.27
N VAL A 392 -15.14 13.22 39.66
CA VAL A 392 -15.42 13.12 38.23
C VAL A 392 -16.85 12.67 38.03
N PHE A 393 -17.57 13.26 37.08
CA PHE A 393 -18.94 12.95 36.74
C PHE A 393 -18.97 12.21 35.41
N ILE A 394 -19.92 11.31 35.29
CA ILE A 394 -20.15 10.57 34.05
C ILE A 394 -21.62 10.65 33.69
N ASP A 395 -21.90 11.12 32.47
CA ASP A 395 -23.26 11.16 31.91
C ASP A 395 -23.37 10.30 30.67
N GLY A 396 -24.59 9.84 30.37
CA GLY A 396 -24.90 9.08 29.15
C GLY A 396 -24.77 7.56 29.32
N VAL A 397 -24.47 7.06 30.53
CA VAL A 397 -24.43 5.62 30.82
C VAL A 397 -25.85 5.10 30.92
N LYS A 398 -26.27 4.23 30.00
CA LYS A 398 -27.62 3.63 29.97
C LYS A 398 -27.71 2.32 30.74
N ASP A 399 -26.60 1.57 30.83
CA ASP A 399 -26.57 0.29 31.52
C ASP A 399 -26.33 0.46 33.03
N LYS A 400 -27.29 0.05 33.83
CA LYS A 400 -27.23 0.09 35.30
C LYS A 400 -26.22 -0.90 35.91
N LYS A 401 -25.66 -1.81 35.13
CA LYS A 401 -24.65 -2.79 35.55
C LYS A 401 -23.25 -2.45 35.03
N ALA A 402 -23.05 -1.22 34.52
CA ALA A 402 -21.74 -0.81 34.06
C ALA A 402 -20.75 -0.71 35.22
N THR A 403 -19.52 -1.17 35.00
CA THR A 403 -18.40 -1.03 35.92
C THR A 403 -17.40 0.00 35.36
N LEU A 404 -16.97 0.91 36.23
CA LEU A 404 -15.92 1.89 35.92
C LEU A 404 -14.60 1.45 36.53
N GLU A 405 -13.55 1.45 35.73
CA GLU A 405 -12.16 1.28 36.16
C GLU A 405 -11.37 2.54 35.86
N ILE A 406 -10.51 2.98 36.78
CA ILE A 406 -9.48 3.99 36.54
C ILE A 406 -8.13 3.27 36.54
N ILE A 407 -7.37 3.45 35.46
CA ILE A 407 -6.10 2.77 35.19
C ILE A 407 -5.01 3.83 35.04
N SER A 408 -3.85 3.64 35.68
CA SER A 408 -2.69 4.53 35.51
C SER A 408 -2.09 4.41 34.10
N ALA A 409 -1.22 5.35 33.73
CA ALA A 409 -0.54 5.34 32.43
C ALA A 409 0.33 4.07 32.22
N GLU A 410 0.77 3.41 33.33
CA GLU A 410 1.54 2.16 33.31
C GLU A 410 0.64 0.91 33.25
N GLY A 411 -0.69 1.08 33.13
CA GLY A 411 -1.65 -0.02 33.00
C GLY A 411 -2.12 -0.62 34.34
N ARG A 412 -1.78 -0.02 35.50
CA ARG A 412 -2.23 -0.52 36.81
C ARG A 412 -3.61 0.04 37.17
N LYS A 413 -4.56 -0.85 37.51
CA LYS A 413 -5.88 -0.46 38.01
C LYS A 413 -5.71 0.21 39.38
N VAL A 414 -6.15 1.48 39.54
CA VAL A 414 -6.08 2.29 40.75
C VAL A 414 -7.43 2.45 41.42
N MET A 415 -8.53 2.28 40.70
CA MET A 415 -9.90 2.34 41.19
C MET A 415 -10.84 1.47 40.36
N GLU A 416 -11.85 0.90 41.03
CA GLU A 416 -12.98 0.21 40.37
C GLU A 416 -14.28 0.52 41.14
N THR A 417 -15.37 0.77 40.41
CA THR A 417 -16.71 0.95 41.03
C THR A 417 -17.79 0.54 40.03
N ASP A 418 -18.84 -0.07 40.57
CA ASP A 418 -20.09 -0.39 39.89
C ASP A 418 -21.23 0.62 40.20
N GLN A 419 -20.95 1.59 41.05
CA GLN A 419 -21.90 2.62 41.47
C GLN A 419 -21.86 3.84 40.53
N ILE A 420 -22.19 3.64 39.28
CA ILE A 420 -22.24 4.71 38.27
C ILE A 420 -23.66 5.21 38.19
N ILE A 421 -23.88 6.46 38.62
CA ILE A 421 -25.15 7.17 38.49
C ILE A 421 -24.88 8.44 37.67
N ASN A 422 -25.59 8.61 36.55
CA ASN A 422 -25.46 9.80 35.71
C ASN A 422 -25.65 11.09 36.55
N GLY A 423 -24.71 12.01 36.42
CA GLY A 423 -24.72 13.27 37.16
C GLY A 423 -24.32 13.17 38.65
N LYS A 424 -23.95 11.99 39.15
CA LYS A 424 -23.40 11.82 40.51
C LYS A 424 -21.85 11.79 40.48
N GLY A 425 -21.21 12.57 41.36
CA GLY A 425 -19.76 12.61 41.46
C GLY A 425 -19.18 11.30 41.97
N ILE A 426 -18.13 10.84 41.33
CA ILE A 426 -17.28 9.72 41.73
C ILE A 426 -16.04 10.34 42.42
N ASN A 427 -15.84 10.05 43.69
CA ASN A 427 -14.74 10.59 44.45
C ASN A 427 -13.39 9.99 44.00
N ILE A 428 -12.46 10.84 43.57
CA ILE A 428 -11.10 10.51 43.14
C ILE A 428 -10.02 11.16 44.00
N SER A 429 -10.37 11.78 45.13
CA SER A 429 -9.43 12.52 45.97
C SER A 429 -8.28 11.67 46.57
N GLY A 430 -8.43 10.34 46.55
CA GLY A 430 -7.39 9.40 46.96
C GLY A 430 -6.42 8.98 45.86
N ILE A 431 -6.59 9.48 44.64
CA ILE A 431 -5.76 9.11 43.48
C ILE A 431 -4.73 10.25 43.28
N PRO A 432 -3.42 9.95 43.22
CA PRO A 432 -2.38 10.98 43.05
C PRO A 432 -2.58 11.77 41.74
N ALA A 433 -2.07 13.01 41.68
CA ALA A 433 -2.07 13.79 40.46
C ALA A 433 -1.30 13.05 39.34
N GLY A 434 -1.86 13.03 38.15
CA GLY A 434 -1.27 12.28 37.02
C GLY A 434 -2.21 12.09 35.86
N VAL A 435 -1.74 11.27 34.90
CA VAL A 435 -2.51 10.85 33.73
C VAL A 435 -3.06 9.46 33.95
N TYR A 436 -4.36 9.31 33.74
CA TYR A 436 -5.11 8.08 33.94
C TYR A 436 -6.03 7.83 32.74
N TYR A 437 -6.60 6.63 32.68
CA TYR A 437 -7.64 6.25 31.73
C TYR A 437 -8.86 5.75 32.49
N ILE A 438 -10.02 6.29 32.19
CA ILE A 438 -11.32 5.77 32.65
C ILE A 438 -11.80 4.76 31.63
N ASN A 439 -12.09 3.54 32.09
CA ASN A 439 -12.70 2.49 31.29
C ASN A 439 -14.07 2.14 31.86
N LEU A 440 -15.08 2.15 31.01
CA LEU A 440 -16.43 1.66 31.32
C LEU A 440 -16.67 0.32 30.65
N LYS A 441 -17.07 -0.67 31.43
CA LYS A 441 -17.44 -2.01 30.97
C LYS A 441 -18.93 -2.24 31.24
N SER A 442 -19.65 -2.71 30.24
CA SER A 442 -21.07 -3.03 30.32
C SER A 442 -21.38 -4.22 29.41
N GLY A 443 -22.35 -5.05 29.80
CA GLY A 443 -22.77 -6.19 28.97
C GLY A 443 -23.38 -5.83 27.63
N GLU A 444 -23.90 -4.61 27.49
CA GLU A 444 -24.54 -4.10 26.26
C GLU A 444 -23.67 -3.09 25.49
N LEU A 445 -22.63 -2.52 26.13
CA LEU A 445 -21.71 -1.57 25.53
C LEU A 445 -20.37 -2.24 25.22
N LYS A 446 -19.91 -2.09 24.00
CA LYS A 446 -18.49 -2.23 23.70
C LYS A 446 -17.75 -1.23 24.62
N SER A 447 -16.69 -1.65 25.28
CA SER A 447 -15.94 -0.87 26.27
C SER A 447 -15.67 0.58 25.82
N TYR A 448 -16.03 1.55 26.69
CA TYR A 448 -15.71 2.98 26.53
C TYR A 448 -14.42 3.28 27.31
N SER A 449 -13.55 4.09 26.76
CA SER A 449 -12.36 4.54 27.46
C SER A 449 -12.04 6.00 27.12
N GLN A 450 -11.62 6.78 28.13
CA GLN A 450 -11.27 8.18 27.96
C GLN A 450 -10.07 8.55 28.87
N LYS A 451 -9.17 9.39 28.37
CA LYS A 451 -8.08 9.96 29.14
C LYS A 451 -8.63 10.88 30.24
N LEU A 452 -8.18 10.70 31.48
CA LEU A 452 -8.48 11.54 32.65
C LEU A 452 -7.18 12.14 33.19
N ILE A 453 -7.19 13.45 33.36
CA ILE A 453 -6.10 14.18 34.06
C ILE A 453 -6.56 14.51 35.46
N ILE A 454 -5.83 14.04 36.49
CA ILE A 454 -6.06 14.36 37.89
C ILE A 454 -5.03 15.40 38.33
N LYS A 455 -5.51 16.49 38.96
CA LYS A 455 -4.69 17.59 39.47
C LYS A 455 -4.56 17.54 41.00
#